data_bf9fd0fb360a976288dbfb6e42b98c35
#
_entry.id   bf9fd0fb360a976288dbfb6e42b98c35
#
_cell.length_a   1.000
_cell.length_b   1.000
_cell.length_c   1.000
_cell.angle_alpha   90.00
_cell.angle_beta   90.00
_cell.angle_gamma   90.00
#
_symmetry.space_group_name_H-M   'P 1'
#
loop_
_entity.id
_entity.type
_entity.pdbx_description
1 polymer ?
#
loop_
_entity_poly.entity_id
_entity_poly.type
_entity_poly.pdbx_seq_one_letter_code
_entity_poly.pdbx_strand_id
1 'polypeptide(L)'
;KKNVIFVVAGTNDNRKIQEGILKVGAPADSLNSLVVNSVRRDGQPAGYSRKGNILSFYNKPDVSYYGGDYNDRITAYTSYGTDEVYGTSFAAPWISRKMCYLIDVMGMPKEVAKALIIDSAAAWDYKTMSKNSKSIMGYGVVPVDIRKIVETESDEIRFVVYGTSDSYRTANYAILVPKDDDNKYPYIARATLCYFPKCSRTQGVDYTDRELSLKFGRIIDDKGKINDINDNVQDDADSRMDERQSRKEFRKWDNTKFISRIVKNSNKPVKSYDDRLWGISVTSKERLSTQMRSPLNFGVVVTLKEINGINRIEDFIK
;
A
#
# COMPACT_ATOMS: atom_id res chain seq x y z
N LYS A 1 -1.13 15.89 17.77
CA LYS A 1 -0.61 14.50 17.70
C LYS A 1 0.69 14.54 16.90
N LYS A 2 1.74 13.83 17.37
CA LYS A 2 3.03 13.79 16.65
C LYS A 2 2.87 12.97 15.35
N ASN A 3 3.48 13.45 14.27
CA ASN A 3 3.55 12.77 12.97
C ASN A 3 4.65 11.68 13.00
N VAL A 4 4.45 10.62 13.80
CA VAL A 4 5.45 9.58 14.06
C VAL A 4 4.96 8.24 13.51
N ILE A 5 5.87 7.51 12.88
CA ILE A 5 5.67 6.12 12.44
C ILE A 5 6.88 5.28 12.89
N PHE A 6 6.64 4.03 13.26
CA PHE A 6 7.69 3.07 13.54
C PHE A 6 8.03 2.28 12.26
N VAL A 7 9.30 2.30 11.88
CA VAL A 7 9.84 1.41 10.85
C VAL A 7 10.54 0.26 11.56
N VAL A 8 10.15 -0.97 11.24
CA VAL A 8 10.55 -2.17 11.99
C VAL A 8 11.14 -3.20 11.04
N ALA A 9 12.27 -3.79 11.43
CA ALA A 9 12.87 -4.92 10.72
C ALA A 9 11.98 -6.17 10.81
N GLY A 10 11.81 -6.90 9.69
CA GLY A 10 10.90 -8.03 9.56
C GLY A 10 11.32 -9.31 10.29
N THR A 11 12.40 -9.23 11.08
CA THR A 11 13.05 -10.32 11.82
C THR A 11 13.73 -11.38 10.92
N ASN A 12 14.80 -11.96 11.42
CA ASN A 12 15.60 -12.96 10.70
C ASN A 12 15.30 -14.38 11.20
N ASP A 13 15.35 -15.35 10.32
CA ASP A 13 15.30 -16.76 10.66
C ASP A 13 16.68 -17.38 10.47
N ASN A 14 17.34 -17.73 11.56
CA ASN A 14 18.66 -18.35 11.55
C ASN A 14 18.61 -19.89 11.59
N ARG A 15 17.40 -20.48 11.52
CA ARG A 15 17.23 -21.93 11.47
C ARG A 15 17.59 -22.50 10.10
N LYS A 16 18.00 -23.74 10.07
CA LYS A 16 18.19 -24.47 8.81
C LYS A 16 16.82 -24.69 8.13
N ILE A 17 16.80 -24.55 6.81
CA ILE A 17 15.61 -24.56 5.91
C ILE A 17 14.65 -25.75 6.09
N GLN A 18 15.08 -26.82 6.76
CA GLN A 18 14.30 -28.06 6.95
C GLN A 18 13.00 -27.89 7.75
N GLU A 19 12.84 -26.81 8.52
CA GLU A 19 11.68 -26.59 9.40
C GLU A 19 10.60 -25.63 8.85
N GLY A 20 10.73 -25.24 7.60
CA GLY A 20 9.82 -24.27 6.97
C GLY A 20 10.08 -22.81 7.38
N ILE A 21 9.47 -21.88 6.67
CA ILE A 21 9.67 -20.43 6.88
C ILE A 21 8.90 -19.97 8.10
N LEU A 22 9.59 -19.37 9.07
CA LEU A 22 8.98 -18.77 10.26
C LEU A 22 8.11 -17.55 9.92
N LYS A 23 7.12 -17.32 10.74
CA LYS A 23 6.34 -16.07 10.71
C LYS A 23 7.12 -14.93 11.36
N VAL A 24 6.87 -13.70 10.90
CA VAL A 24 7.37 -12.50 11.58
C VAL A 24 6.86 -12.49 13.03
N GLY A 25 7.70 -12.04 13.95
CA GLY A 25 7.39 -11.95 15.36
C GLY A 25 7.43 -10.49 15.86
N ALA A 26 7.12 -10.32 17.15
CA ALA A 26 7.20 -8.99 17.76
C ALA A 26 8.61 -8.39 17.66
N PRO A 27 8.73 -7.09 17.38
CA PRO A 27 7.67 -6.10 17.17
C PRO A 27 7.18 -5.97 15.72
N ALA A 28 7.64 -6.82 14.78
CA ALA A 28 7.28 -6.76 13.37
C ALA A 28 5.86 -7.26 13.07
N ASP A 29 5.15 -7.78 14.07
CA ASP A 29 3.73 -8.14 14.02
C ASP A 29 2.78 -6.95 14.27
N SER A 30 3.32 -5.74 14.47
CA SER A 30 2.51 -4.56 14.70
C SER A 30 1.80 -4.08 13.41
N LEU A 31 0.47 -3.95 13.47
CA LEU A 31 -0.33 -3.43 12.34
C LEU A 31 0.11 -2.02 11.93
N ASN A 32 0.31 -1.13 12.90
CA ASN A 32 0.59 0.28 12.67
C ASN A 32 2.06 0.62 12.38
N SER A 33 2.94 -0.37 12.33
CA SER A 33 4.33 -0.19 11.90
C SER A 33 4.47 -0.34 10.40
N LEU A 34 5.53 0.24 9.84
CA LEU A 34 6.02 -0.07 8.50
C LEU A 34 7.10 -1.14 8.65
N VAL A 35 6.80 -2.37 8.27
CA VAL A 35 7.67 -3.52 8.45
C VAL A 35 8.42 -3.83 7.17
N VAL A 36 9.74 -4.00 7.29
CA VAL A 36 10.66 -4.11 6.17
C VAL A 36 11.38 -5.46 6.21
N ASN A 37 11.21 -6.28 5.19
CA ASN A 37 12.00 -7.48 4.96
C ASN A 37 13.24 -7.21 4.10
N SER A 38 14.12 -8.19 4.01
CA SER A 38 15.36 -8.12 3.25
C SER A 38 15.24 -8.84 1.91
N VAL A 39 15.87 -8.23 0.90
CA VAL A 39 16.11 -8.85 -0.41
C VAL A 39 17.61 -8.83 -0.72
N ARG A 40 18.01 -9.72 -1.61
CA ARG A 40 19.33 -9.77 -2.26
C ARG A 40 19.44 -8.69 -3.33
N ARG A 41 20.65 -8.49 -3.89
CA ARG A 41 20.90 -7.54 -4.99
C ARG A 41 20.06 -7.81 -6.23
N ASP A 42 19.71 -9.07 -6.48
CA ASP A 42 18.83 -9.49 -7.58
C ASP A 42 17.33 -9.23 -7.31
N GLY A 43 16.98 -8.66 -6.16
CA GLY A 43 15.60 -8.36 -5.75
C GLY A 43 14.83 -9.57 -5.21
N GLN A 44 15.45 -10.75 -5.14
CA GLN A 44 14.78 -11.92 -4.57
C GLN A 44 14.83 -11.90 -3.03
N PRO A 45 13.86 -12.50 -2.35
CA PRO A 45 13.84 -12.58 -0.89
C PRO A 45 15.13 -13.19 -0.35
N ALA A 46 15.68 -12.61 0.71
CA ALA A 46 16.79 -13.21 1.44
C ALA A 46 16.33 -14.51 2.12
N GLY A 47 17.23 -15.51 2.16
CA GLY A 47 16.90 -16.85 2.65
C GLY A 47 16.47 -16.92 4.11
N TYR A 48 16.84 -15.94 4.92
CA TYR A 48 16.44 -15.79 6.32
C TYR A 48 15.16 -14.96 6.53
N SER A 49 14.56 -14.42 5.48
CA SER A 49 13.38 -13.58 5.60
C SER A 49 12.17 -14.35 6.12
N ARG A 50 11.52 -13.84 7.15
CA ARG A 50 10.30 -14.40 7.70
C ARG A 50 9.08 -13.95 6.91
N LYS A 51 8.02 -14.75 6.91
CA LYS A 51 6.78 -14.44 6.21
C LYS A 51 5.69 -13.91 7.15
N GLY A 52 4.84 -13.06 6.59
CA GLY A 52 3.68 -12.52 7.27
C GLY A 52 2.50 -13.47 7.31
N ASN A 53 1.32 -12.91 7.46
CA ASN A 53 0.06 -13.55 7.80
C ASN A 53 -0.06 -13.81 9.31
N ILE A 54 0.02 -12.70 10.05
CA ILE A 54 0.04 -12.68 11.52
C ILE A 54 -1.34 -13.04 12.07
N LEU A 55 -2.33 -12.25 11.67
CA LEU A 55 -3.74 -12.51 11.88
C LEU A 55 -4.42 -12.71 10.52
N SER A 56 -5.64 -13.21 10.52
CA SER A 56 -6.35 -13.52 9.29
C SER A 56 -6.58 -12.32 8.36
N PHE A 57 -6.49 -11.09 8.87
CA PHE A 57 -6.90 -9.88 8.16
C PHE A 57 -5.75 -8.96 7.73
N TYR A 58 -4.52 -9.14 8.21
CA TYR A 58 -3.40 -8.34 7.76
C TYR A 58 -2.12 -9.15 7.56
N ASN A 59 -1.27 -8.64 6.71
CA ASN A 59 -0.02 -9.27 6.32
C ASN A 59 1.18 -8.36 6.65
N LYS A 60 2.29 -8.97 7.01
CA LYS A 60 3.58 -8.35 7.17
C LYS A 60 4.65 -9.24 6.53
N PRO A 61 5.71 -8.68 5.96
CA PRO A 61 6.10 -7.27 5.95
C PRO A 61 5.17 -6.41 5.09
N ASP A 62 5.30 -5.06 5.23
CA ASP A 62 4.66 -4.14 4.30
C ASP A 62 5.46 -4.07 3.00
N VAL A 63 6.78 -3.94 3.08
CA VAL A 63 7.70 -3.81 1.94
C VAL A 63 9.01 -4.55 2.19
N SER A 64 9.84 -4.63 1.15
CA SER A 64 11.20 -5.17 1.25
C SER A 64 12.24 -4.16 0.75
N TYR A 65 13.48 -4.32 1.20
CA TYR A 65 14.61 -3.53 0.75
C TYR A 65 15.92 -4.32 0.81
N TYR A 66 16.97 -3.81 0.18
CA TYR A 66 18.27 -4.48 0.09
C TYR A 66 18.96 -4.53 1.46
N GLY A 67 19.04 -5.70 2.04
CA GLY A 67 19.70 -5.97 3.31
C GLY A 67 20.68 -7.15 3.22
N GLY A 68 20.90 -7.65 1.99
CA GLY A 68 21.80 -8.77 1.72
C GLY A 68 21.26 -10.14 2.14
N ASP A 69 22.09 -11.18 1.93
CA ASP A 69 21.84 -12.57 2.29
C ASP A 69 23.15 -13.25 2.69
N TYR A 70 23.13 -14.52 3.09
CA TYR A 70 24.29 -15.30 3.49
C TYR A 70 25.44 -15.23 2.47
N ASN A 71 25.14 -15.36 1.18
CA ASN A 71 26.08 -15.36 0.08
C ASN A 71 26.02 -14.09 -0.78
N ASP A 72 25.25 -13.10 -0.40
CA ASP A 72 25.11 -11.81 -1.08
C ASP A 72 25.10 -10.69 -0.04
N ARG A 73 26.27 -10.47 0.57
CA ARG A 73 26.44 -9.51 1.66
C ARG A 73 26.49 -8.08 1.15
N ILE A 74 26.16 -7.16 2.02
CA ILE A 74 26.29 -5.72 1.81
C ILE A 74 27.38 -5.15 2.70
N THR A 75 28.09 -4.14 2.22
CA THR A 75 29.12 -3.45 3.01
C THR A 75 28.48 -2.45 3.97
N ALA A 76 28.77 -2.56 5.25
CA ALA A 76 28.37 -1.59 6.27
C ALA A 76 29.59 -0.94 6.90
N TYR A 77 29.47 0.35 7.25
CA TYR A 77 30.49 1.05 8.02
C TYR A 77 30.27 0.80 9.53
N THR A 78 31.32 0.43 10.20
CA THR A 78 31.39 0.21 11.65
C THR A 78 32.42 1.15 12.28
N SER A 79 32.47 1.18 13.61
CA SER A 79 33.51 1.95 14.33
C SER A 79 34.96 1.47 14.06
N TYR A 80 35.10 0.27 13.50
CA TYR A 80 36.41 -0.34 13.21
C TYR A 80 36.72 -0.44 11.71
N GLY A 81 35.92 0.20 10.87
CA GLY A 81 36.06 0.15 9.41
C GLY A 81 34.83 -0.41 8.72
N THR A 82 35.03 -1.05 7.57
CA THR A 82 33.96 -1.70 6.82
C THR A 82 33.82 -3.17 7.18
N ASP A 83 32.58 -3.66 7.21
CA ASP A 83 32.28 -5.09 7.41
C ASP A 83 31.23 -5.56 6.41
N GLU A 84 31.26 -6.83 6.07
CA GLU A 84 30.32 -7.49 5.16
C GLU A 84 29.18 -8.13 5.97
N VAL A 85 28.01 -7.53 5.87
CA VAL A 85 26.85 -7.84 6.72
C VAL A 85 25.62 -8.25 5.91
N TYR A 86 24.65 -8.84 6.59
CA TYR A 86 23.30 -9.13 6.05
C TYR A 86 22.27 -9.12 7.18
N GLY A 87 21.02 -8.81 6.84
CA GLY A 87 19.91 -8.85 7.79
C GLY A 87 18.84 -7.81 7.51
N THR A 88 17.61 -8.08 7.96
CA THR A 88 16.53 -7.09 7.91
C THR A 88 16.84 -5.82 8.68
N SER A 89 17.74 -5.92 9.68
CA SER A 89 18.25 -4.77 10.45
C SER A 89 19.06 -3.78 9.61
N PHE A 90 19.59 -4.20 8.46
CA PHE A 90 20.28 -3.33 7.52
C PHE A 90 19.37 -2.79 6.42
N ALA A 91 18.24 -3.46 6.14
CA ALA A 91 17.22 -2.98 5.21
C ALA A 91 16.33 -1.88 5.83
N ALA A 92 15.87 -2.06 7.06
CA ALA A 92 14.93 -1.15 7.73
C ALA A 92 15.44 0.30 7.90
N PRO A 93 16.72 0.59 8.22
CA PRO A 93 17.22 1.96 8.34
C PRO A 93 17.14 2.77 7.04
N TRP A 94 17.29 2.14 5.90
CA TRP A 94 17.13 2.82 4.61
C TRP A 94 15.69 3.28 4.36
N ILE A 95 14.73 2.46 4.76
CA ILE A 95 13.31 2.84 4.69
C ILE A 95 13.00 3.92 5.73
N SER A 96 13.59 3.85 6.93
CA SER A 96 13.49 4.93 7.92
C SER A 96 14.00 6.26 7.36
N ARG A 97 15.15 6.27 6.69
CA ARG A 97 15.70 7.45 6.03
C ARG A 97 14.75 8.03 4.97
N LYS A 98 14.15 7.15 4.15
CA LYS A 98 13.16 7.57 3.14
C LYS A 98 11.91 8.15 3.80
N MET A 99 11.42 7.55 4.88
CA MET A 99 10.29 8.07 5.65
C MET A 99 10.60 9.43 6.28
N CYS A 100 11.81 9.62 6.85
CA CYS A 100 12.25 10.92 7.34
C CYS A 100 12.26 11.99 6.23
N TYR A 101 12.77 11.64 5.06
CA TYR A 101 12.75 12.56 3.91
C TYR A 101 11.31 12.97 3.54
N LEU A 102 10.40 12.02 3.40
CA LEU A 102 9.01 12.31 3.05
C LEU A 102 8.28 13.12 4.13
N ILE A 103 8.52 12.83 5.41
CA ILE A 103 7.81 13.47 6.53
C ILE A 103 8.46 14.80 6.91
N ASP A 104 9.78 14.82 7.14
CA ASP A 104 10.47 15.95 7.76
C ASP A 104 10.96 16.95 6.71
N VAL A 105 11.37 16.49 5.52
CA VAL A 105 11.85 17.37 4.43
C VAL A 105 10.72 17.81 3.54
N MET A 106 9.86 16.89 3.09
CA MET A 106 8.74 17.21 2.20
C MET A 106 7.46 17.61 2.94
N GLY A 107 7.42 17.53 4.27
CA GLY A 107 6.26 17.91 5.08
C GLY A 107 5.04 17.01 4.94
N MET A 108 5.19 15.80 4.44
CA MET A 108 4.05 14.91 4.18
C MET A 108 3.50 14.30 5.47
N PRO A 109 2.17 14.14 5.59
CA PRO A 109 1.58 13.32 6.65
C PRO A 109 2.09 11.87 6.54
N LYS A 110 2.28 11.21 7.69
CA LYS A 110 2.78 9.82 7.74
C LYS A 110 1.91 8.82 6.98
N GLU A 111 0.61 9.08 6.88
CA GLU A 111 -0.35 8.29 6.12
C GLU A 111 -0.03 8.33 4.62
N VAL A 112 0.25 9.53 4.10
CA VAL A 112 0.68 9.74 2.70
C VAL A 112 2.06 9.16 2.48
N ALA A 113 3.01 9.41 3.39
CA ALA A 113 4.37 8.89 3.28
C ALA A 113 4.40 7.34 3.25
N LYS A 114 3.61 6.68 4.13
CA LYS A 114 3.48 5.22 4.09
C LYS A 114 2.85 4.74 2.78
N ALA A 115 1.82 5.42 2.29
CA ALA A 115 1.16 5.06 1.04
C ALA A 115 2.11 5.20 -0.16
N LEU A 116 2.95 6.25 -0.22
CA LEU A 116 3.98 6.43 -1.25
C LEU A 116 5.05 5.32 -1.22
N ILE A 117 5.52 4.94 -0.06
CA ILE A 117 6.49 3.82 0.08
C ILE A 117 5.87 2.52 -0.45
N ILE A 118 4.63 2.22 -0.10
CA ILE A 118 3.94 1.01 -0.54
C ILE A 118 3.65 1.07 -2.05
N ASP A 119 3.15 2.20 -2.53
CA ASP A 119 2.84 2.40 -3.95
C ASP A 119 4.09 2.26 -4.82
N SER A 120 5.21 2.84 -4.40
CA SER A 120 6.48 2.76 -5.13
C SER A 120 7.12 1.37 -5.11
N ALA A 121 6.88 0.59 -4.04
CA ALA A 121 7.37 -0.79 -3.94
C ALA A 121 6.60 -1.75 -4.83
N ALA A 122 5.31 -1.48 -5.06
CA ALA A 122 4.46 -2.35 -5.86
C ALA A 122 4.80 -2.21 -7.35
N ALA A 123 5.28 -3.30 -7.94
CA ALA A 123 5.46 -3.36 -9.39
C ALA A 123 4.10 -3.31 -10.12
N TRP A 124 4.10 -2.94 -11.39
CA TRP A 124 2.88 -2.87 -12.20
C TRP A 124 2.21 -4.25 -12.40
N ASP A 125 3.00 -5.31 -12.26
CA ASP A 125 2.56 -6.70 -12.31
C ASP A 125 2.32 -7.33 -10.92
N TYR A 126 2.22 -6.52 -9.86
CA TYR A 126 2.04 -6.99 -8.48
C TYR A 126 0.93 -8.04 -8.33
N LYS A 127 -0.16 -7.93 -9.12
CA LYS A 127 -1.25 -8.91 -9.08
C LYS A 127 -0.80 -10.31 -9.46
N THR A 128 0.17 -10.44 -10.35
CA THR A 128 0.69 -11.73 -10.83
C THR A 128 1.66 -12.39 -9.86
N MET A 129 2.18 -11.63 -8.88
CA MET A 129 3.02 -12.20 -7.83
C MET A 129 2.31 -13.31 -7.08
N SER A 130 3.03 -14.41 -6.82
CA SER A 130 2.51 -15.52 -6.04
C SER A 130 2.12 -15.10 -4.61
N LYS A 131 1.14 -15.77 -4.01
CA LYS A 131 0.75 -15.53 -2.61
C LYS A 131 1.94 -15.71 -1.65
N ASN A 132 2.84 -16.66 -1.94
CA ASN A 132 4.04 -16.88 -1.14
C ASN A 132 5.01 -15.70 -1.23
N SER A 133 5.30 -15.20 -2.43
CA SER A 133 6.14 -14.01 -2.62
C SER A 133 5.57 -12.79 -1.90
N LYS A 134 4.28 -12.54 -2.04
CA LYS A 134 3.57 -11.45 -1.31
C LYS A 134 3.69 -11.59 0.21
N SER A 135 3.66 -12.81 0.74
CA SER A 135 3.78 -13.03 2.18
C SER A 135 5.19 -12.80 2.73
N ILE A 136 6.23 -12.85 1.86
CA ILE A 136 7.62 -12.62 2.25
C ILE A 136 8.06 -11.20 1.91
N MET A 137 7.65 -10.67 0.77
CA MET A 137 8.12 -9.38 0.24
C MET A 137 7.16 -8.22 0.51
N GLY A 138 5.95 -8.50 1.02
CA GLY A 138 4.90 -7.51 1.16
C GLY A 138 4.43 -7.01 -0.20
N TYR A 139 4.38 -5.70 -0.37
CA TYR A 139 4.01 -5.07 -1.65
C TYR A 139 5.16 -5.08 -2.68
N GLY A 140 6.38 -5.35 -2.26
CA GLY A 140 7.54 -5.45 -3.15
C GLY A 140 8.76 -4.72 -2.61
N VAL A 141 9.70 -4.43 -3.52
CA VAL A 141 10.99 -3.80 -3.20
C VAL A 141 10.90 -2.29 -3.42
N VAL A 142 11.16 -1.52 -2.37
CA VAL A 142 11.18 -0.05 -2.46
C VAL A 142 12.35 0.41 -3.34
N PRO A 143 12.15 1.34 -4.29
CA PRO A 143 13.22 1.86 -5.14
C PRO A 143 14.38 2.45 -4.33
N VAL A 144 15.61 2.26 -4.83
CA VAL A 144 16.82 2.81 -4.21
C VAL A 144 16.81 4.33 -4.28
N ASP A 145 16.55 4.89 -5.46
CA ASP A 145 16.46 6.33 -5.68
C ASP A 145 15.15 6.88 -5.10
N ILE A 146 15.26 7.86 -4.21
CA ILE A 146 14.11 8.54 -3.59
C ILE A 146 13.24 9.28 -4.63
N ARG A 147 13.83 9.73 -5.74
CA ARG A 147 13.10 10.39 -6.82
C ARG A 147 12.04 9.48 -7.42
N LYS A 148 12.31 8.19 -7.58
CA LYS A 148 11.31 7.21 -8.05
C LYS A 148 10.11 7.02 -7.12
N ILE A 149 10.20 7.54 -5.89
CA ILE A 149 9.09 7.55 -4.94
C ILE A 149 8.25 8.83 -5.09
N VAL A 150 8.88 9.97 -5.36
CA VAL A 150 8.25 11.30 -5.35
C VAL A 150 8.00 11.88 -6.74
N GLU A 151 8.77 11.46 -7.72
CA GLU A 151 8.64 11.85 -9.12
C GLU A 151 7.96 10.74 -9.93
N THR A 152 7.44 11.08 -11.11
CA THR A 152 6.83 10.13 -12.03
C THR A 152 7.60 10.06 -13.34
N GLU A 153 7.55 8.92 -14.01
CA GLU A 153 7.99 8.82 -15.40
C GLU A 153 7.05 9.65 -16.30
N SER A 154 7.46 9.93 -17.52
CA SER A 154 6.71 10.80 -18.45
C SER A 154 5.33 10.24 -18.83
N ASP A 155 5.15 8.92 -18.74
CA ASP A 155 3.90 8.23 -19.02
C ASP A 155 3.05 7.98 -17.75
N GLU A 156 3.44 8.57 -16.63
CA GLU A 156 2.76 8.38 -15.34
C GLU A 156 2.22 9.69 -14.78
N ILE A 157 1.01 9.64 -14.26
CA ILE A 157 0.37 10.70 -13.48
C ILE A 157 0.24 10.19 -12.05
N ARG A 158 0.78 10.92 -11.08
CA ARG A 158 0.61 10.61 -9.66
C ARG A 158 0.11 11.80 -8.89
N PHE A 159 -0.85 11.57 -8.02
CA PHE A 159 -1.33 12.57 -7.08
C PHE A 159 -1.65 11.95 -5.74
N VAL A 160 -1.77 12.77 -4.72
CA VAL A 160 -2.05 12.35 -3.35
C VAL A 160 -3.31 13.03 -2.84
N VAL A 161 -4.06 12.30 -2.05
CA VAL A 161 -5.21 12.83 -1.29
C VAL A 161 -4.93 12.57 0.19
N TYR A 162 -5.02 13.61 0.99
CA TYR A 162 -4.97 13.51 2.44
C TYR A 162 -6.30 13.99 3.02
N GLY A 163 -6.83 13.25 3.94
CA GLY A 163 -8.11 13.58 4.54
C GLY A 163 -8.30 12.99 5.92
N THR A 164 -9.42 13.31 6.49
CA THR A 164 -9.86 12.83 7.81
C THR A 164 -11.23 12.21 7.66
N SER A 165 -11.40 11.00 8.16
CA SER A 165 -12.67 10.29 8.16
C SER A 165 -13.27 10.25 9.56
N ASP A 166 -14.50 10.70 9.70
CA ASP A 166 -15.32 10.50 10.88
C ASP A 166 -16.12 9.19 10.79
N SER A 167 -16.72 8.80 11.93
CA SER A 167 -17.54 7.60 12.06
C SER A 167 -18.64 7.54 11.01
N TYR A 168 -18.72 6.43 10.29
CA TYR A 168 -19.76 6.15 9.27
C TYR A 168 -19.91 7.21 8.18
N ARG A 169 -18.92 8.10 8.01
CA ARG A 169 -18.92 9.09 6.94
C ARG A 169 -18.10 8.62 5.75
N THR A 170 -18.49 9.07 4.58
CA THR A 170 -17.79 8.87 3.34
C THR A 170 -17.16 10.18 2.90
N ALA A 171 -15.85 10.17 2.67
CA ALA A 171 -15.12 11.26 2.04
C ALA A 171 -15.04 10.97 0.54
N ASN A 172 -15.55 11.89 -0.28
CA ASN A 172 -15.53 11.77 -1.74
C ASN A 172 -14.67 12.87 -2.34
N TYR A 173 -13.85 12.48 -3.31
CA TYR A 173 -13.01 13.39 -4.09
C TYR A 173 -13.25 13.11 -5.57
N ALA A 174 -13.42 14.17 -6.34
CA ALA A 174 -13.56 14.10 -7.79
C ALA A 174 -12.28 14.60 -8.46
N ILE A 175 -11.86 13.93 -9.51
CA ILE A 175 -10.68 14.24 -10.29
C ILE A 175 -10.99 14.11 -11.78
N LEU A 176 -10.33 14.92 -12.59
CA LEU A 176 -10.37 14.81 -14.04
C LEU A 176 -9.27 13.86 -14.50
N VAL A 177 -9.63 12.80 -15.22
CA VAL A 177 -8.66 11.86 -15.79
C VAL A 177 -8.68 12.01 -17.31
N PRO A 178 -7.54 12.29 -17.96
CA PRO A 178 -7.48 12.46 -19.41
C PRO A 178 -7.92 11.21 -20.15
N LYS A 179 -8.63 11.39 -21.26
CA LYS A 179 -8.92 10.36 -22.24
C LYS A 179 -7.95 10.42 -23.41
N ASP A 180 -7.88 9.33 -24.17
CA ASP A 180 -7.25 9.34 -25.49
C ASP A 180 -8.20 9.92 -26.57
N ASP A 181 -7.71 10.03 -27.80
CA ASP A 181 -8.46 10.57 -28.94
C ASP A 181 -9.67 9.69 -29.30
N ASP A 182 -9.66 8.43 -28.90
CA ASP A 182 -10.78 7.48 -29.06
C ASP A 182 -11.78 7.53 -27.90
N ASN A 183 -11.71 8.48 -26.99
CA ASN A 183 -12.52 8.59 -25.77
C ASN A 183 -12.40 7.39 -24.83
N LYS A 184 -11.19 6.78 -24.73
CA LYS A 184 -10.88 5.66 -23.83
C LYS A 184 -9.94 6.11 -22.73
N TYR A 185 -9.79 5.27 -21.72
CA TYR A 185 -8.85 5.44 -20.61
C TYR A 185 -7.72 4.41 -20.70
N PRO A 186 -6.61 4.72 -21.39
CA PRO A 186 -5.53 3.78 -21.65
C PRO A 186 -4.56 3.69 -20.46
N TYR A 187 -5.07 3.33 -19.28
CA TYR A 187 -4.27 3.33 -18.07
C TYR A 187 -4.24 1.98 -17.36
N ILE A 188 -3.09 1.72 -16.73
CA ILE A 188 -3.06 0.90 -15.51
C ILE A 188 -3.28 1.87 -14.36
N ALA A 189 -4.39 1.71 -13.64
CA ALA A 189 -4.76 2.56 -12.53
C ALA A 189 -4.47 1.85 -11.20
N ARG A 190 -3.77 2.55 -10.31
CA ARG A 190 -3.40 2.07 -8.99
C ARG A 190 -3.81 3.09 -7.94
N ALA A 191 -4.34 2.62 -6.83
CA ALA A 191 -4.68 3.46 -5.68
C ALA A 191 -4.29 2.76 -4.39
N THR A 192 -3.54 3.45 -3.54
CA THR A 192 -3.00 2.94 -2.28
C THR A 192 -3.48 3.82 -1.14
N LEU A 193 -4.33 3.29 -0.27
CA LEU A 193 -4.83 3.95 0.94
C LEU A 193 -4.07 3.43 2.16
N CYS A 194 -3.56 4.34 3.00
CA CYS A 194 -3.01 4.01 4.31
C CYS A 194 -3.63 4.85 5.41
N TYR A 195 -3.81 4.22 6.58
CA TYR A 195 -4.32 4.86 7.80
C TYR A 195 -3.82 4.10 9.03
N PHE A 196 -4.00 4.67 10.22
CA PHE A 196 -3.51 4.10 11.49
C PHE A 196 -4.66 4.00 12.50
N PRO A 197 -5.42 2.88 12.48
CA PRO A 197 -6.52 2.67 13.43
C PRO A 197 -5.98 2.45 14.84
N LYS A 198 -6.81 2.66 15.85
CA LYS A 198 -6.48 2.23 17.20
C LYS A 198 -6.52 0.71 17.28
N CYS A 199 -5.58 0.13 18.01
CA CYS A 199 -5.48 -1.29 18.23
C CYS A 199 -5.70 -1.61 19.70
N SER A 200 -6.44 -2.68 20.00
CA SER A 200 -6.71 -3.14 21.34
C SER A 200 -6.23 -4.58 21.55
N ARG A 201 -5.37 -4.79 22.53
CA ARG A 201 -4.84 -6.12 22.87
C ARG A 201 -5.90 -7.11 23.34
N THR A 202 -6.99 -6.60 23.90
CA THR A 202 -8.02 -7.41 24.56
C THR A 202 -9.12 -7.88 23.62
N GLN A 203 -9.11 -7.42 22.37
CA GLN A 203 -10.24 -7.60 21.45
C GLN A 203 -10.07 -8.81 20.50
N GLY A 204 -8.96 -9.53 20.55
CA GLY A 204 -8.74 -10.70 19.71
C GLY A 204 -8.92 -10.39 18.22
N VAL A 205 -9.95 -10.99 17.60
CA VAL A 205 -10.26 -10.77 16.18
C VAL A 205 -10.68 -9.34 15.87
N ASP A 206 -11.19 -8.60 16.85
CA ASP A 206 -11.59 -7.19 16.76
C ASP A 206 -10.47 -6.25 17.20
N TYR A 207 -9.24 -6.62 16.89
CA TYR A 207 -8.02 -5.90 17.26
C TYR A 207 -8.02 -4.43 16.85
N THR A 208 -8.63 -4.07 15.69
CA THR A 208 -8.74 -2.70 15.22
C THR A 208 -10.11 -2.11 15.47
N ASP A 209 -10.18 -0.83 15.88
CA ASP A 209 -11.42 -0.11 16.15
C ASP A 209 -12.16 0.30 14.88
N ARG A 210 -11.46 0.40 13.74
CA ARG A 210 -11.97 1.04 12.55
C ARG A 210 -11.41 0.44 11.26
N GLU A 211 -12.24 0.39 10.22
CA GLU A 211 -11.85 0.09 8.85
C GLU A 211 -12.16 1.26 7.93
N LEU A 212 -11.23 1.58 7.04
CA LEU A 212 -11.49 2.43 5.89
C LEU A 212 -11.54 1.56 4.63
N SER A 213 -12.64 1.66 3.89
CA SER A 213 -12.75 1.07 2.55
C SER A 213 -12.46 2.11 1.48
N LEU A 214 -11.87 1.69 0.37
CA LEU A 214 -11.49 2.53 -0.75
C LEU A 214 -12.26 2.11 -1.99
N LYS A 215 -12.93 3.08 -2.64
CA LYS A 215 -13.43 2.95 -4.01
C LYS A 215 -12.69 3.93 -4.90
N PHE A 216 -12.37 3.49 -6.10
CA PHE A 216 -11.74 4.33 -7.11
C PHE A 216 -12.27 3.94 -8.50
N GLY A 217 -12.67 4.92 -9.31
CA GLY A 217 -13.18 4.65 -10.63
C GLY A 217 -13.96 5.83 -11.21
N ARG A 218 -14.59 5.60 -12.35
CA ARG A 218 -15.34 6.62 -13.07
C ARG A 218 -16.64 6.96 -12.33
N ILE A 219 -16.99 8.25 -12.33
CA ILE A 219 -18.30 8.70 -11.91
C ILE A 219 -19.26 8.50 -13.08
N ILE A 220 -20.41 7.86 -12.85
CA ILE A 220 -21.34 7.40 -13.89
C ILE A 220 -22.72 8.07 -13.82
N ASP A 221 -22.97 8.86 -12.79
CA ASP A 221 -24.24 9.59 -12.65
C ASP A 221 -24.07 10.91 -11.89
N ASP A 222 -25.12 11.71 -11.88
CA ASP A 222 -25.22 13.00 -11.19
C ASP A 222 -25.19 12.89 -9.66
N LYS A 223 -25.41 11.69 -9.12
CA LYS A 223 -25.32 11.39 -7.69
C LYS A 223 -23.92 11.03 -7.23
N GLY A 224 -22.94 11.06 -8.14
CA GLY A 224 -21.55 10.74 -7.85
C GLY A 224 -21.28 9.24 -7.67
N LYS A 225 -22.11 8.38 -8.23
CA LYS A 225 -21.90 6.93 -8.17
C LYS A 225 -20.62 6.54 -8.92
N ILE A 226 -19.72 5.88 -8.21
CA ILE A 226 -18.46 5.41 -8.75
C ILE A 226 -18.64 4.01 -9.34
N ASN A 227 -18.24 3.83 -10.60
CA ASN A 227 -17.99 2.52 -11.19
C ASN A 227 -16.61 2.05 -10.72
N ASP A 228 -16.58 1.37 -9.59
CA ASP A 228 -15.37 0.99 -8.88
C ASP A 228 -14.53 0.00 -9.69
N ILE A 229 -13.24 0.30 -9.83
CA ILE A 229 -12.27 -0.61 -10.43
C ILE A 229 -11.64 -1.56 -9.40
N ASN A 230 -11.99 -1.41 -8.13
CA ASN A 230 -11.59 -2.33 -7.07
C ASN A 230 -12.31 -3.67 -7.27
N ASP A 231 -11.56 -4.68 -7.67
CA ASP A 231 -12.06 -6.06 -7.76
C ASP A 231 -11.87 -6.84 -6.44
N ASN A 232 -11.28 -6.21 -5.45
CA ASN A 232 -11.23 -6.70 -4.08
C ASN A 232 -12.54 -6.31 -3.36
N VAL A 233 -13.66 -6.82 -3.88
CA VAL A 233 -14.99 -6.44 -3.43
C VAL A 233 -15.23 -7.05 -2.05
N GLN A 234 -15.09 -6.22 -1.05
CA GLN A 234 -15.56 -6.49 0.31
C GLN A 234 -16.99 -6.01 0.48
N ASP A 235 -17.75 -5.92 -0.61
CA ASP A 235 -19.08 -5.35 -0.56
C ASP A 235 -20.01 -6.29 0.19
N ASP A 236 -20.83 -5.71 1.07
CA ASP A 236 -21.80 -6.43 1.88
C ASP A 236 -22.89 -7.14 1.02
N ALA A 237 -22.85 -6.91 -0.28
CA ALA A 237 -23.78 -7.51 -1.25
C ALA A 237 -23.46 -8.99 -1.56
N ASP A 238 -22.25 -9.49 -1.30
CA ASP A 238 -21.98 -10.92 -1.47
C ASP A 238 -22.17 -11.67 -0.14
N SER A 239 -23.43 -11.89 0.17
CA SER A 239 -23.92 -12.60 1.37
C SER A 239 -23.43 -14.07 1.50
N ARG A 240 -22.59 -14.53 0.56
CA ARG A 240 -22.08 -15.91 0.53
C ARG A 240 -20.74 -16.08 1.23
N MET A 241 -20.06 -14.99 1.56
CA MET A 241 -18.74 -15.05 2.17
C MET A 241 -18.84 -14.63 3.65
N ASP A 242 -18.42 -15.52 4.54
CA ASP A 242 -18.35 -15.18 5.95
C ASP A 242 -17.23 -14.17 6.24
N GLU A 243 -17.31 -13.50 7.38
CA GLU A 243 -16.34 -12.46 7.76
C GLU A 243 -14.91 -13.01 7.89
N ARG A 244 -14.75 -14.25 8.34
CA ARG A 244 -13.44 -14.90 8.49
C ARG A 244 -12.77 -15.10 7.12
N GLN A 245 -13.54 -15.50 6.13
CA GLN A 245 -13.08 -15.67 4.76
C GLN A 245 -12.75 -14.32 4.13
N SER A 246 -13.59 -13.32 4.32
CA SER A 246 -13.35 -11.93 3.86
C SER A 246 -12.07 -11.33 4.45
N ARG A 247 -11.79 -11.58 5.71
CA ARG A 247 -10.54 -11.15 6.36
C ARG A 247 -9.32 -11.80 5.70
N LYS A 248 -9.41 -13.11 5.43
CA LYS A 248 -8.31 -13.89 4.90
C LYS A 248 -8.01 -13.56 3.44
N GLU A 249 -9.04 -13.43 2.61
CA GLU A 249 -8.89 -13.28 1.17
C GLU A 249 -8.77 -11.83 0.74
N PHE A 250 -9.54 -10.93 1.35
CA PHE A 250 -9.62 -9.52 0.98
C PHE A 250 -8.96 -8.57 1.97
N ARG A 251 -8.30 -9.08 3.02
CA ARG A 251 -7.64 -8.26 4.04
C ARG A 251 -8.57 -7.21 4.66
N LYS A 252 -9.82 -7.59 4.88
CA LYS A 252 -10.77 -6.76 5.62
C LYS A 252 -10.17 -6.37 6.97
N TRP A 253 -10.30 -5.10 7.38
CA TRP A 253 -9.70 -4.51 8.58
C TRP A 253 -8.18 -4.26 8.55
N ASP A 254 -7.50 -4.56 7.45
CA ASP A 254 -6.13 -4.12 7.25
C ASP A 254 -6.05 -2.60 7.07
N ASN A 255 -4.99 -1.99 7.59
CA ASN A 255 -4.75 -0.54 7.53
C ASN A 255 -4.12 -0.07 6.21
N THR A 256 -4.02 -0.95 5.24
CA THR A 256 -3.56 -0.66 3.89
C THR A 256 -4.53 -1.26 2.89
N LYS A 257 -5.09 -0.44 2.00
CA LYS A 257 -5.91 -0.89 0.88
C LYS A 257 -5.18 -0.60 -0.42
N PHE A 258 -5.11 -1.58 -1.30
CA PHE A 258 -4.37 -1.49 -2.55
C PHE A 258 -5.23 -1.98 -3.71
N ILE A 259 -5.43 -1.08 -4.67
CA ILE A 259 -6.11 -1.34 -5.94
C ILE A 259 -5.06 -1.27 -7.04
N SER A 260 -5.04 -2.23 -7.96
CA SER A 260 -4.27 -2.14 -9.19
C SER A 260 -5.05 -2.83 -10.29
N ARG A 261 -5.40 -2.10 -11.36
CA ARG A 261 -6.17 -2.66 -12.48
C ARG A 261 -5.80 -2.01 -13.79
N ILE A 262 -5.72 -2.81 -14.85
CA ILE A 262 -5.72 -2.31 -16.21
C ILE A 262 -7.14 -1.83 -16.51
N VAL A 263 -7.30 -0.53 -16.73
CA VAL A 263 -8.54 0.07 -17.19
C VAL A 263 -8.65 -0.24 -18.67
N LYS A 264 -9.37 -1.28 -18.99
CA LYS A 264 -9.37 -1.86 -20.33
C LYS A 264 -9.79 -0.88 -21.40
N ASN A 265 -9.04 -0.88 -22.47
CA ASN A 265 -9.53 -0.62 -23.82
C ASN A 265 -10.71 -1.56 -24.11
N SER A 266 -11.93 -1.22 -23.71
CA SER A 266 -13.08 -1.83 -24.35
C SER A 266 -13.20 -1.17 -25.73
N ASN A 267 -13.53 -1.93 -26.75
CA ASN A 267 -13.81 -1.41 -28.10
C ASN A 267 -15.00 -0.43 -28.14
N LYS A 268 -15.56 -0.10 -26.99
CA LYS A 268 -16.65 0.87 -26.83
C LYS A 268 -16.14 2.06 -26.02
N PRO A 269 -16.42 3.30 -26.46
CA PRO A 269 -16.16 4.50 -25.69
C PRO A 269 -16.76 4.34 -24.29
N VAL A 270 -15.99 4.75 -23.30
CA VAL A 270 -16.41 4.59 -21.92
C VAL A 270 -17.03 5.89 -21.45
N LYS A 271 -18.35 5.89 -21.25
CA LYS A 271 -19.05 7.05 -20.69
C LYS A 271 -18.67 7.23 -19.23
N SER A 272 -18.22 8.41 -18.87
CA SER A 272 -18.21 8.94 -17.51
C SER A 272 -19.18 10.11 -17.44
N TYR A 273 -19.71 10.38 -16.28
CA TYR A 273 -20.45 11.61 -16.03
C TYR A 273 -19.49 12.79 -16.26
N ASP A 274 -19.97 13.84 -16.87
CA ASP A 274 -19.17 15.03 -17.24
C ASP A 274 -17.82 14.71 -17.92
N ASP A 275 -17.86 13.73 -18.78
CA ASP A 275 -16.88 13.29 -19.77
C ASP A 275 -15.51 12.81 -19.25
N ARG A 276 -14.97 13.32 -18.15
CA ARG A 276 -13.65 12.93 -17.61
C ARG A 276 -13.63 12.63 -16.12
N LEU A 277 -14.76 12.69 -15.44
CA LEU A 277 -14.81 12.70 -13.99
C LEU A 277 -14.63 11.30 -13.39
N TRP A 278 -13.61 11.16 -12.57
CA TRP A 278 -13.34 9.99 -11.74
C TRP A 278 -13.53 10.35 -10.26
N GLY A 279 -13.83 9.36 -9.44
CA GLY A 279 -14.04 9.53 -8.01
C GLY A 279 -13.15 8.63 -7.18
N ILE A 280 -12.74 9.16 -6.04
CA ILE A 280 -12.16 8.42 -4.93
C ILE A 280 -13.14 8.52 -3.78
N SER A 281 -13.53 7.39 -3.21
CA SER A 281 -14.42 7.34 -2.05
C SER A 281 -13.79 6.56 -0.92
N VAL A 282 -13.66 7.18 0.24
CA VAL A 282 -13.15 6.56 1.46
C VAL A 282 -14.25 6.51 2.49
N THR A 283 -14.71 5.31 2.82
CA THR A 283 -15.82 5.10 3.77
C THR A 283 -15.29 4.48 5.06
N SER A 284 -15.68 5.06 6.20
CA SER A 284 -15.31 4.57 7.53
C SER A 284 -16.37 3.63 8.08
N LYS A 285 -15.96 2.47 8.55
CA LYS A 285 -16.76 1.54 9.35
C LYS A 285 -16.15 1.38 10.74
N GLU A 286 -16.93 1.52 11.78
CA GLU A 286 -16.47 1.35 13.17
C GLU A 286 -16.89 -0.02 13.72
N ARG A 287 -16.10 -0.52 14.65
CA ARG A 287 -16.31 -1.84 15.24
C ARG A 287 -16.61 -1.80 16.74
N LEU A 288 -15.99 -0.87 17.44
CA LEU A 288 -16.07 -0.78 18.89
C LEU A 288 -16.88 0.43 19.32
N SER A 289 -17.65 0.27 20.42
CA SER A 289 -18.54 1.29 20.93
C SER A 289 -17.83 2.61 21.25
N THR A 290 -18.33 3.60 20.77
CA THR A 290 -18.61 5.02 21.00
C THR A 290 -17.81 5.84 22.01
N GLN A 291 -16.98 5.33 22.88
CA GLN A 291 -16.36 6.16 23.94
C GLN A 291 -15.16 6.99 23.51
N MET A 292 -14.61 6.79 22.31
CA MET A 292 -13.52 7.62 21.79
C MET A 292 -13.66 7.88 20.29
N ARG A 293 -14.67 8.61 19.89
CA ARG A 293 -14.81 9.12 18.52
C ARG A 293 -13.72 10.16 18.24
N SER A 294 -12.56 9.72 17.76
CA SER A 294 -11.57 10.65 17.24
C SER A 294 -11.50 10.51 15.73
N PRO A 295 -11.41 11.63 15.00
CA PRO A 295 -11.19 11.59 13.55
C PRO A 295 -9.99 10.74 13.20
N LEU A 296 -10.08 9.95 12.12
CA LEU A 296 -9.01 9.11 11.63
C LEU A 296 -8.44 9.70 10.34
N ASN A 297 -7.17 10.07 10.38
CA ASN A 297 -6.48 10.57 9.21
C ASN A 297 -6.14 9.43 8.25
N PHE A 298 -6.17 9.73 6.95
CA PHE A 298 -5.78 8.80 5.90
C PHE A 298 -5.03 9.50 4.77
N GLY A 299 -4.20 8.73 4.08
CA GLY A 299 -3.54 9.16 2.86
C GLY A 299 -3.85 8.19 1.72
N VAL A 300 -4.17 8.72 0.55
CA VAL A 300 -4.34 7.95 -0.68
C VAL A 300 -3.34 8.43 -1.71
N VAL A 301 -2.60 7.50 -2.29
CA VAL A 301 -1.77 7.75 -3.47
C VAL A 301 -2.47 7.11 -4.66
N VAL A 302 -2.67 7.88 -5.71
CA VAL A 302 -3.18 7.36 -6.99
C VAL A 302 -2.09 7.52 -8.03
N THR A 303 -1.82 6.46 -8.76
CA THR A 303 -0.88 6.45 -9.89
C THR A 303 -1.57 5.85 -11.11
N LEU A 304 -1.57 6.62 -12.21
CA LEU A 304 -2.10 6.23 -13.50
C LEU A 304 -0.91 6.10 -14.46
N LYS A 305 -0.67 4.90 -14.99
CA LYS A 305 0.34 4.65 -16.01
C LYS A 305 -0.33 4.47 -17.35
N GLU A 306 0.03 5.33 -18.31
CA GLU A 306 -0.47 5.25 -19.68
C GLU A 306 0.17 4.06 -20.39
N ILE A 307 -0.66 3.18 -20.97
CA ILE A 307 -0.19 1.87 -21.48
C ILE A 307 0.52 1.96 -22.84
N ASN A 308 0.36 3.07 -23.56
CA ASN A 308 1.02 3.31 -24.85
C ASN A 308 2.27 4.23 -24.71
N GLY A 309 2.62 4.61 -23.47
CA GLY A 309 3.79 5.46 -23.19
C GLY A 309 3.59 6.94 -23.53
N ILE A 310 2.35 7.43 -23.66
CA ILE A 310 2.04 8.81 -24.00
C ILE A 310 2.03 9.67 -22.74
N ASN A 311 2.72 10.82 -22.79
CA ASN A 311 2.67 11.80 -21.72
C ASN A 311 1.34 12.57 -21.77
N ARG A 312 0.54 12.46 -20.71
CA ARG A 312 -0.75 13.12 -20.54
C ARG A 312 -0.81 14.04 -19.31
N ILE A 313 0.34 14.41 -18.76
CA ILE A 313 0.38 15.22 -17.54
C ILE A 313 -0.19 16.62 -17.77
N GLU A 314 0.05 17.21 -18.93
CA GLU A 314 -0.50 18.53 -19.28
C GLU A 314 -2.03 18.50 -19.40
N ASP A 315 -2.60 17.43 -19.96
CA ASP A 315 -4.04 17.26 -20.06
C ASP A 315 -4.70 16.98 -18.72
N PHE A 316 -3.92 16.45 -17.77
CA PHE A 316 -4.36 16.24 -16.40
C PHE A 316 -4.39 17.53 -15.57
N ILE A 317 -3.44 18.44 -15.81
CA ILE A 317 -3.30 19.71 -15.07
C ILE A 317 -4.29 20.77 -15.56
N LYS A 318 -4.67 20.75 -16.82
CA LYS A 318 -5.70 21.63 -17.42
C LYS A 318 -7.09 21.32 -16.90
#